data_0880b2a5069c77945e9f498df1b1da23
#
_entry.id   0880b2a5069c77945e9f498df1b1da23
#
_cell.length_a   1.000
_cell.length_b   1.000
_cell.length_c   1.000
_cell.angle_alpha   90.00
_cell.angle_beta   90.00
_cell.angle_gamma   90.00
#
_symmetry.space_group_name_H-M   'P 1'
#
loop_
_entity.id
_entity.type
_entity.pdbx_description
1 polymer ?
#
loop_
_entity_poly.entity_id
_entity_poly.type
_entity_poly.pdbx_seq_one_letter_code
_entity_poly.pdbx_strand_id
1 'polypeptide(L)'
;MKLDKYTVMFIPEGEARTHSYHFSKNIFLFIITSILIIILCALGTMVYFIPRISDYTLIQKRNDEFMAERTKILELTRDLERIKQMDDLVRASLGTTLDIDPKPVIIDSSAGILKLPNRQVSFIENIPSLAPIAGYISQRSINEGLFIKESHNGIDIVAKEGEPILASASGVVVFSGWTYEFGNMIILYHGDDYFTHYGHNKQNLKKQLDIVSRGEVIGLVGSTGMSSGPHLHFEIWREFIAVDPLIYFPEYKTYDLTSSNE
;
A
#
# COMPACT_ATOMS: atom_id res chain seq x y z
N MET A 1 -45.71 52.50 9.88
CA MET A 1 -44.85 51.51 10.52
C MET A 1 -43.43 52.07 10.52
N LYS A 2 -42.93 52.61 11.69
CA LYS A 2 -41.59 53.19 11.81
C LYS A 2 -40.61 51.99 11.74
N LEU A 3 -39.79 51.93 10.70
CA LEU A 3 -38.70 51.02 10.61
C LEU A 3 -37.59 51.48 11.56
N ASP A 4 -37.39 50.74 12.67
CA ASP A 4 -36.27 50.98 13.58
C ASP A 4 -34.96 50.84 12.84
N LYS A 5 -34.17 51.88 12.76
CA LYS A 5 -32.87 51.94 12.13
C LYS A 5 -31.78 52.00 13.18
N TYR A 6 -30.77 51.18 13.04
CA TYR A 6 -29.54 51.24 13.84
C TYR A 6 -28.47 52.02 13.06
N THR A 7 -27.72 52.86 13.76
CA THR A 7 -26.62 53.62 13.18
C THR A 7 -25.31 53.18 13.84
N VAL A 8 -24.40 52.69 13.07
CA VAL A 8 -23.03 52.37 13.52
C VAL A 8 -22.13 53.52 13.10
N MET A 9 -21.48 54.19 14.08
CA MET A 9 -20.56 55.29 13.85
C MET A 9 -19.13 54.84 14.11
N PHE A 10 -18.26 55.01 13.12
CA PHE A 10 -16.83 54.82 13.29
C PHE A 10 -16.21 56.21 13.54
N ILE A 11 -15.68 56.40 14.74
CA ILE A 11 -15.03 57.63 15.17
C ILE A 11 -13.53 57.33 15.24
N PRO A 12 -12.72 57.75 14.26
CA PRO A 12 -11.28 57.59 14.34
C PRO A 12 -10.70 58.56 15.40
N GLU A 13 -9.66 58.09 16.12
CA GLU A 13 -8.86 58.94 16.99
C GLU A 13 -7.95 59.82 16.11
N GLY A 14 -8.41 61.07 15.78
CA GLY A 14 -7.65 62.03 14.97
C GLY A 14 -8.57 62.91 14.10
N GLU A 15 -8.00 63.77 13.23
CA GLU A 15 -8.73 64.70 12.38
C GLU A 15 -9.49 64.09 11.18
N ALA A 16 -9.65 62.78 11.14
CA ALA A 16 -10.36 62.12 10.07
C ALA A 16 -11.89 62.22 10.23
N ARG A 17 -12.61 62.22 9.08
CA ARG A 17 -14.08 62.32 9.06
C ARG A 17 -14.73 61.08 9.65
N THR A 18 -15.76 61.29 10.51
CA THR A 18 -16.61 60.21 11.02
C THR A 18 -17.46 59.63 9.91
N HIS A 19 -17.48 58.27 9.82
CA HIS A 19 -18.35 57.55 8.90
C HIS A 19 -19.51 56.93 9.66
N SER A 20 -20.75 57.22 9.23
CA SER A 20 -21.97 56.64 9.79
C SER A 20 -22.66 55.73 8.77
N TYR A 21 -22.97 54.52 9.18
CA TYR A 21 -23.70 53.54 8.37
C TYR A 21 -25.07 53.29 9.02
N HIS A 22 -26.13 53.37 8.22
CA HIS A 22 -27.50 53.15 8.68
C HIS A 22 -28.00 51.80 8.22
N PHE A 23 -28.34 50.92 9.15
CA PHE A 23 -28.88 49.57 8.85
C PHE A 23 -30.31 49.46 9.35
N SER A 24 -31.17 48.77 8.59
CA SER A 24 -32.47 48.36 9.11
C SER A 24 -32.29 47.28 10.17
N LYS A 25 -33.21 47.23 11.15
CA LYS A 25 -33.22 46.24 12.22
C LYS A 25 -33.11 44.81 11.68
N ASN A 26 -33.78 44.51 10.57
CA ASN A 26 -33.76 43.18 9.95
C ASN A 26 -32.38 42.79 9.37
N ILE A 27 -31.68 43.75 8.73
CA ILE A 27 -30.34 43.55 8.20
C ILE A 27 -29.35 43.32 9.35
N PHE A 28 -29.44 44.09 10.42
CA PHE A 28 -28.59 43.94 11.59
C PHE A 28 -28.78 42.58 12.26
N LEU A 29 -30.04 42.14 12.44
CA LEU A 29 -30.35 40.84 12.99
C LEU A 29 -29.84 39.70 12.08
N PHE A 30 -29.98 39.85 10.75
CA PHE A 30 -29.50 38.89 9.77
C PHE A 30 -27.96 38.73 9.83
N ILE A 31 -27.22 39.85 9.97
CA ILE A 31 -25.76 39.81 10.10
C ILE A 31 -25.35 39.04 11.38
N ILE A 32 -25.98 39.37 12.52
CA ILE A 32 -25.67 38.71 13.79
C ILE A 32 -25.98 37.20 13.72
N THR A 33 -27.14 36.82 13.19
CA THR A 33 -27.51 35.41 13.06
C THR A 33 -26.60 34.66 12.11
N SER A 34 -26.15 35.28 11.01
CA SER A 34 -25.19 34.72 10.07
C SER A 34 -23.83 34.47 10.72
N ILE A 35 -23.32 35.43 11.49
CA ILE A 35 -22.07 35.29 12.24
C ILE A 35 -22.18 34.14 13.26
N LEU A 36 -23.30 34.05 13.98
CA LEU A 36 -23.54 33.02 14.98
C LEU A 36 -23.55 31.62 14.32
N ILE A 37 -24.19 31.48 13.16
CA ILE A 37 -24.21 30.22 12.40
C ILE A 37 -22.81 29.83 11.96
N ILE A 38 -22.00 30.78 11.46
CA ILE A 38 -20.60 30.48 11.04
C ILE A 38 -19.76 30.00 12.23
N ILE A 39 -19.92 30.62 13.41
CA ILE A 39 -19.21 30.22 14.63
C ILE A 39 -19.65 28.81 15.06
N LEU A 40 -20.95 28.50 15.03
CA LEU A 40 -21.48 27.21 15.35
C LEU A 40 -20.98 26.12 14.37
N CYS A 41 -20.94 26.41 13.08
CA CYS A 41 -20.37 25.50 12.07
C CYS A 41 -18.87 25.27 12.31
N ALA A 42 -18.10 26.31 12.62
CA ALA A 42 -16.67 26.19 12.92
C ALA A 42 -16.41 25.35 14.18
N LEU A 43 -17.21 25.53 15.24
CA LEU A 43 -17.14 24.71 16.44
C LEU A 43 -17.53 23.25 16.16
N GLY A 44 -18.57 23.01 15.38
CA GLY A 44 -19.01 21.68 14.98
C GLY A 44 -17.93 20.93 14.18
N THR A 45 -17.30 21.60 13.22
CA THR A 45 -16.18 21.03 12.46
C THR A 45 -14.98 20.72 13.35
N MET A 46 -14.66 21.61 14.29
CA MET A 46 -13.56 21.40 15.23
C MET A 46 -13.80 20.17 16.12
N VAL A 47 -14.99 20.03 16.70
CA VAL A 47 -15.36 18.86 17.52
C VAL A 47 -15.37 17.56 16.72
N TYR A 48 -15.73 17.61 15.43
CA TYR A 48 -15.70 16.44 14.55
C TYR A 48 -14.29 16.00 14.15
N PHE A 49 -13.37 16.95 13.92
CA PHE A 49 -12.02 16.64 13.42
C PHE A 49 -11.00 16.35 14.53
N ILE A 50 -11.13 16.93 15.73
CA ILE A 50 -10.17 16.75 16.83
C ILE A 50 -9.97 15.26 17.19
N PRO A 51 -11.03 14.42 17.40
CA PRO A 51 -10.84 13.02 17.73
C PRO A 51 -10.11 12.24 16.63
N ARG A 52 -10.38 12.58 15.38
CA ARG A 52 -9.76 11.91 14.22
C ARG A 52 -8.25 12.15 14.11
N ILE A 53 -7.79 13.34 14.49
CA ILE A 53 -6.34 13.65 14.50
C ILE A 53 -5.62 12.80 15.56
N SER A 54 -6.26 12.58 16.71
CA SER A 54 -5.72 11.72 17.77
C SER A 54 -5.55 10.27 17.33
N ASP A 55 -6.50 9.75 16.54
CA ASP A 55 -6.43 8.38 16.01
C ASP A 55 -5.29 8.22 14.99
N TYR A 56 -5.05 9.23 14.15
CA TYR A 56 -3.94 9.22 13.19
C TYR A 56 -2.58 9.16 13.90
N THR A 57 -2.39 9.94 14.97
CA THR A 57 -1.13 9.93 15.71
C THR A 57 -0.88 8.60 16.41
N LEU A 58 -1.93 7.95 16.90
CA LEU A 58 -1.83 6.62 17.52
C LEU A 58 -1.50 5.53 16.48
N ILE A 59 -2.13 5.59 15.30
CA ILE A 59 -1.85 4.66 14.19
C ILE A 59 -0.41 4.85 13.71
N GLN A 60 0.04 6.08 13.54
CA GLN A 60 1.39 6.40 13.13
C GLN A 60 2.42 5.87 14.14
N LYS A 61 2.19 6.09 15.44
CA LYS A 61 3.06 5.57 16.50
C LYS A 61 3.13 4.04 16.50
N ARG A 62 2.01 3.35 16.31
CA ARG A 62 1.99 1.89 16.18
C ARG A 62 2.74 1.40 14.94
N ASN A 63 2.63 2.14 13.84
CA ASN A 63 3.34 1.82 12.62
C ASN A 63 4.86 1.97 12.81
N ASP A 64 5.30 3.03 13.48
CA ASP A 64 6.72 3.27 13.79
C ASP A 64 7.28 2.19 14.74
N GLU A 65 6.51 1.79 15.77
CA GLU A 65 6.86 0.69 16.66
C GLU A 65 6.97 -0.64 15.90
N PHE A 66 6.03 -0.93 15.01
CA PHE A 66 6.03 -2.13 14.16
C PHE A 66 7.23 -2.16 13.19
N MET A 67 7.57 -1.02 12.61
CA MET A 67 8.73 -0.88 11.72
C MET A 67 10.05 -1.08 12.49
N ALA A 68 10.14 -0.57 13.72
CA ALA A 68 11.32 -0.78 14.59
C ALA A 68 11.49 -2.26 15.01
N GLU A 69 10.40 -2.93 15.37
CA GLU A 69 10.40 -4.37 15.68
C GLU A 69 10.83 -5.20 14.47
N ARG A 70 10.33 -4.86 13.30
CA ARG A 70 10.66 -5.53 12.04
C ARG A 70 12.13 -5.36 11.67
N THR A 71 12.69 -4.16 11.81
CA THR A 71 14.12 -3.90 11.56
C THR A 71 14.96 -4.79 12.48
N LYS A 72 14.56 -4.95 13.73
CA LYS A 72 15.25 -5.82 14.69
C LYS A 72 15.18 -7.30 14.31
N ILE A 73 14.04 -7.76 13.78
CA ILE A 73 13.89 -9.14 13.27
C ILE A 73 14.80 -9.38 12.07
N LEU A 74 14.88 -8.42 11.14
CA LEU A 74 15.78 -8.51 9.98
C LEU A 74 17.24 -8.53 10.38
N GLU A 75 17.65 -7.72 11.38
CA GLU A 75 19.00 -7.72 11.92
C GLU A 75 19.33 -9.07 12.57
N LEU A 76 18.43 -9.60 13.39
CA LEU A 76 18.60 -10.92 14.02
C LEU A 76 18.69 -12.05 12.97
N THR A 77 17.89 -11.99 11.92
CA THR A 77 17.94 -12.98 10.83
C THR A 77 19.29 -12.91 10.11
N ARG A 78 19.79 -11.72 9.82
CA ARG A 78 21.13 -11.50 9.22
C ARG A 78 22.25 -12.02 10.11
N ASP A 79 22.16 -11.78 11.41
CA ASP A 79 23.14 -12.26 12.37
C ASP A 79 23.13 -13.80 12.49
N LEU A 80 21.95 -14.42 12.46
CA LEU A 80 21.82 -15.88 12.41
C LEU A 80 22.44 -16.47 11.13
N GLU A 81 22.24 -15.85 9.98
CA GLU A 81 22.88 -16.29 8.73
C GLU A 81 24.40 -16.14 8.81
N ARG A 82 24.89 -15.03 9.36
CA ARG A 82 26.34 -14.82 9.57
C ARG A 82 26.94 -15.87 10.50
N ILE A 83 26.26 -16.20 11.62
CA ILE A 83 26.70 -17.22 12.54
C ILE A 83 26.71 -18.58 11.87
N LYS A 84 25.67 -18.91 11.06
CA LYS A 84 25.61 -20.15 10.27
C LYS A 84 26.75 -20.27 9.28
N GLN A 85 27.05 -19.20 8.53
CA GLN A 85 28.20 -19.17 7.60
C GLN A 85 29.52 -19.33 8.33
N MET A 86 29.70 -18.72 9.52
CA MET A 86 30.90 -18.93 10.34
C MET A 86 31.00 -20.35 10.87
N ASP A 87 29.88 -20.96 11.31
CA ASP A 87 29.85 -22.38 11.75
C ASP A 87 30.25 -23.30 10.58
N ASP A 88 29.72 -23.09 9.39
CA ASP A 88 30.04 -23.85 8.20
C ASP A 88 31.53 -23.70 7.80
N LEU A 89 32.11 -22.49 7.89
CA LEU A 89 33.54 -22.24 7.66
C LEU A 89 34.44 -22.91 8.69
N VAL A 90 34.06 -22.82 9.97
CA VAL A 90 34.82 -23.47 11.07
C VAL A 90 34.79 -25.00 10.91
N ARG A 91 33.63 -25.58 10.59
CA ARG A 91 33.50 -27.02 10.32
C ARG A 91 34.34 -27.46 9.10
N ALA A 92 34.31 -26.64 8.03
CA ALA A 92 35.12 -26.94 6.84
C ALA A 92 36.63 -26.80 7.12
N SER A 93 37.06 -25.89 8.00
CA SER A 93 38.48 -25.65 8.33
C SER A 93 39.04 -26.70 9.31
N LEU A 94 38.19 -27.24 10.20
CA LEU A 94 38.60 -28.23 11.20
C LEU A 94 38.61 -29.69 10.65
N GLY A 95 38.32 -29.90 9.37
CA GLY A 95 38.35 -31.21 8.73
C GLY A 95 37.46 -32.24 9.42
N THR A 96 36.28 -32.32 8.99
CA THR A 96 35.23 -33.38 8.96
C THR A 96 35.21 -34.54 9.99
N THR A 97 35.98 -34.53 11.06
CA THR A 97 36.08 -35.66 12.00
C THR A 97 35.61 -35.41 13.41
N LEU A 98 35.08 -34.21 13.69
CA LEU A 98 34.39 -33.97 14.93
C LEU A 98 32.89 -34.20 14.73
N ASP A 99 32.49 -35.45 15.04
CA ASP A 99 31.07 -35.80 15.24
C ASP A 99 30.58 -35.11 16.52
N ILE A 100 30.41 -33.81 16.43
CA ILE A 100 29.80 -33.01 17.50
C ILE A 100 28.31 -33.20 17.40
N ASP A 101 27.72 -33.77 18.42
CA ASP A 101 26.34 -34.13 18.67
C ASP A 101 25.31 -33.53 17.70
N PRO A 102 24.36 -34.37 17.22
CA PRO A 102 23.30 -33.90 16.35
C PRO A 102 22.61 -32.70 17.00
N LYS A 103 22.51 -31.59 16.25
CA LYS A 103 21.76 -30.38 16.62
C LYS A 103 20.53 -30.79 17.42
N PRO A 104 20.24 -30.16 18.55
CA PRO A 104 18.98 -30.38 19.23
C PRO A 104 17.88 -30.09 18.20
N VAL A 105 17.24 -31.16 17.75
CA VAL A 105 16.03 -31.05 16.95
C VAL A 105 15.01 -30.45 17.89
N ILE A 106 14.75 -29.17 17.73
CA ILE A 106 13.57 -28.55 18.34
C ILE A 106 12.39 -29.18 17.61
N ILE A 107 11.94 -30.31 18.15
CA ILE A 107 10.71 -30.97 17.73
C ILE A 107 9.60 -30.09 18.30
N ASP A 108 9.20 -29.07 17.55
CA ASP A 108 7.89 -28.48 17.74
C ASP A 108 6.87 -29.51 17.24
N SER A 109 6.24 -30.20 18.18
CA SER A 109 5.37 -31.34 17.96
C SER A 109 4.04 -31.00 17.27
N SER A 110 3.90 -29.81 16.72
CA SER A 110 2.66 -29.33 16.04
C SER A 110 2.84 -28.95 14.57
N ALA A 111 4.06 -28.90 14.03
CA ALA A 111 4.27 -28.60 12.62
C ALA A 111 4.96 -29.78 11.93
N GLY A 112 4.23 -30.42 11.03
CA GLY A 112 4.84 -31.40 10.13
C GLY A 112 6.08 -30.78 9.48
N ILE A 113 7.21 -31.49 9.56
CA ILE A 113 8.49 -31.08 8.99
C ILE A 113 8.28 -30.84 7.51
N LEU A 114 8.09 -29.58 7.11
CA LEU A 114 8.26 -29.17 5.73
C LEU A 114 9.74 -29.35 5.41
N LYS A 115 10.07 -30.50 4.82
CA LYS A 115 11.32 -30.67 4.09
C LYS A 115 11.26 -29.67 2.94
N LEU A 116 11.71 -28.44 3.19
CA LEU A 116 11.97 -27.50 2.11
C LEU A 116 12.99 -28.18 1.19
N PRO A 117 12.69 -28.40 -0.09
CA PRO A 117 13.69 -28.86 -1.02
C PRO A 117 14.84 -27.84 -0.94
N ASN A 118 16.06 -28.31 -0.83
CA ASN A 118 17.28 -27.49 -0.84
C ASN A 118 17.46 -26.94 -2.26
N ARG A 119 16.55 -26.04 -2.65
CA ARG A 119 16.57 -25.33 -3.90
C ARG A 119 17.50 -24.15 -3.66
N GLN A 120 18.68 -24.18 -4.26
CA GLN A 120 19.49 -22.98 -4.42
C GLN A 120 18.65 -21.99 -5.22
N VAL A 121 17.97 -21.09 -4.52
CA VAL A 121 17.19 -20.04 -5.16
C VAL A 121 18.19 -19.12 -5.82
N SER A 122 18.24 -19.13 -7.15
CA SER A 122 19.04 -18.20 -7.90
C SER A 122 18.54 -16.80 -7.59
N PHE A 123 19.44 -15.88 -7.25
CA PHE A 123 19.10 -14.47 -6.97
C PHE A 123 18.23 -13.84 -8.07
N ILE A 124 18.41 -14.30 -9.31
CA ILE A 124 17.64 -13.84 -10.48
C ILE A 124 16.18 -14.34 -10.45
N GLU A 125 15.87 -15.44 -9.78
CA GLU A 125 14.50 -15.97 -9.70
C GLU A 125 13.60 -15.18 -8.75
N ASN A 126 14.19 -14.37 -7.88
CA ASN A 126 13.47 -13.58 -6.89
C ASN A 126 13.11 -12.16 -7.37
N ILE A 127 13.71 -11.72 -8.47
CA ILE A 127 13.36 -10.42 -9.06
C ILE A 127 12.15 -10.63 -9.99
N PRO A 128 11.07 -9.82 -9.83
CA PRO A 128 9.93 -9.86 -10.75
C PRO A 128 10.40 -9.58 -12.18
N SER A 129 10.38 -10.61 -13.03
CA SER A 129 10.94 -10.56 -14.38
C SER A 129 10.11 -11.31 -15.42
N LEU A 130 9.02 -11.94 -15.02
CA LEU A 130 8.04 -12.58 -15.91
C LEU A 130 6.74 -11.79 -15.86
N ALA A 131 6.25 -11.35 -17.02
CA ALA A 131 4.95 -10.70 -17.12
C ALA A 131 3.85 -11.62 -16.56
N PRO A 132 3.00 -11.12 -15.63
CA PRO A 132 2.01 -11.93 -14.95
C PRO A 132 0.91 -12.43 -15.87
N ILE A 133 0.64 -11.72 -16.97
CA ILE A 133 -0.39 -12.04 -17.95
C ILE A 133 -0.11 -11.32 -19.27
N ALA A 134 -0.57 -11.87 -20.39
CA ALA A 134 -0.58 -11.15 -21.65
C ALA A 134 -1.84 -10.24 -21.72
N GLY A 135 -1.67 -8.98 -22.11
CA GLY A 135 -2.79 -8.04 -22.16
C GLY A 135 -2.36 -6.63 -22.55
N TYR A 136 -3.32 -5.69 -22.46
CA TYR A 136 -3.11 -4.26 -22.77
C TYR A 136 -3.18 -3.45 -21.47
N ILE A 137 -2.31 -2.45 -21.35
CA ILE A 137 -2.37 -1.52 -20.21
C ILE A 137 -3.54 -0.56 -20.41
N SER A 138 -4.48 -0.55 -19.48
CA SER A 138 -5.61 0.39 -19.43
C SER A 138 -5.40 1.53 -18.44
N GLN A 139 -4.57 1.31 -17.41
CA GLN A 139 -4.21 2.33 -16.44
C GLN A 139 -2.76 2.15 -16.00
N ARG A 140 -2.02 3.26 -15.94
CA ARG A 140 -0.63 3.30 -15.45
C ARG A 140 -0.56 3.63 -13.97
N SER A 141 0.58 3.35 -13.37
CA SER A 141 0.94 3.86 -12.05
C SER A 141 0.99 5.39 -12.07
N ILE A 142 0.29 6.02 -11.12
CA ILE A 142 0.24 7.47 -10.95
C ILE A 142 0.68 7.76 -9.51
N ASN A 143 1.96 8.11 -9.36
CA ASN A 143 2.55 8.43 -8.06
C ASN A 143 2.87 9.94 -7.91
N GLU A 144 2.44 10.81 -8.82
CA GLU A 144 2.84 12.21 -8.82
C GLU A 144 1.68 13.17 -8.57
N GLY A 145 1.84 14.01 -7.54
CA GLY A 145 1.14 15.27 -7.35
C GLY A 145 0.58 15.49 -5.96
N LEU A 146 0.99 16.60 -5.34
CA LEU A 146 0.49 17.12 -4.04
C LEU A 146 -1.05 17.31 -4.01
N PHE A 147 -1.75 17.16 -5.14
CA PHE A 147 -3.19 17.38 -5.29
C PHE A 147 -3.93 16.24 -6.01
N ILE A 148 -3.28 15.10 -6.28
CA ILE A 148 -3.93 13.96 -6.93
C ILE A 148 -4.75 13.22 -5.88
N LYS A 149 -6.05 13.14 -6.13
CA LYS A 149 -7.05 12.58 -5.22
C LYS A 149 -7.05 11.06 -5.19
N GLU A 150 -6.45 10.40 -6.20
CA GLU A 150 -6.38 8.96 -6.35
C GLU A 150 -4.97 8.58 -6.80
N SER A 151 -4.20 7.98 -5.90
CA SER A 151 -2.93 7.34 -6.24
C SER A 151 -3.21 5.93 -6.76
N HIS A 152 -2.68 5.58 -7.94
CA HIS A 152 -2.71 4.23 -8.48
C HIS A 152 -1.30 3.65 -8.42
N ASN A 153 -1.07 2.71 -7.50
CA ASN A 153 0.27 2.21 -7.18
C ASN A 153 0.80 1.14 -8.15
N GLY A 154 0.01 0.75 -9.14
CA GLY A 154 0.34 -0.33 -10.06
C GLY A 154 -0.09 -0.04 -11.50
N ILE A 155 -0.24 -1.10 -12.27
CA ILE A 155 -0.78 -1.07 -13.62
C ILE A 155 -2.01 -1.98 -13.70
N ASP A 156 -2.98 -1.56 -14.50
CA ASP A 156 -4.13 -2.39 -14.83
C ASP A 156 -3.95 -3.00 -16.23
N ILE A 157 -3.97 -4.33 -16.28
CA ILE A 157 -3.75 -5.10 -17.50
C ILE A 157 -5.07 -5.76 -17.89
N VAL A 158 -5.69 -5.27 -18.95
CA VAL A 158 -6.94 -5.84 -19.50
C VAL A 158 -6.65 -7.19 -20.10
N ALA A 159 -7.41 -8.18 -19.66
CA ALA A 159 -7.32 -9.55 -20.13
C ALA A 159 -8.69 -10.24 -20.03
N LYS A 160 -8.79 -11.43 -20.62
CA LYS A 160 -10.05 -12.18 -20.60
C LYS A 160 -10.33 -12.75 -19.22
N GLU A 161 -11.56 -12.64 -18.73
CA GLU A 161 -11.97 -13.27 -17.48
C GLU A 161 -11.70 -14.77 -17.48
N GLY A 162 -11.07 -15.26 -16.40
CA GLY A 162 -10.66 -16.64 -16.23
C GLY A 162 -9.30 -16.97 -16.83
N GLU A 163 -8.60 -16.01 -17.42
CA GLU A 163 -7.23 -16.21 -17.89
C GLU A 163 -6.26 -16.43 -16.73
N PRO A 164 -5.27 -17.34 -16.86
CA PRO A 164 -4.36 -17.65 -15.76
C PRO A 164 -3.41 -16.48 -15.47
N ILE A 165 -3.26 -16.16 -14.18
CA ILE A 165 -2.30 -15.21 -13.65
C ILE A 165 -1.07 -15.98 -13.20
N LEU A 166 0.10 -15.55 -13.67
CA LEU A 166 1.39 -16.17 -13.37
C LEU A 166 2.16 -15.40 -12.29
N ALA A 167 2.88 -16.11 -11.44
CA ALA A 167 3.81 -15.50 -10.51
C ALA A 167 4.98 -14.86 -11.27
N SER A 168 5.20 -13.56 -11.08
CA SER A 168 6.25 -12.79 -11.76
C SER A 168 7.66 -13.16 -11.32
N ALA A 169 7.80 -13.73 -10.12
CA ALA A 169 9.04 -14.30 -9.56
C ALA A 169 8.70 -15.46 -8.63
N SER A 170 9.70 -16.25 -8.26
CA SER A 170 9.57 -17.28 -7.21
C SER A 170 9.40 -16.61 -5.85
N GLY A 171 8.62 -17.20 -4.95
CA GLY A 171 8.39 -16.61 -3.63
C GLY A 171 7.41 -17.38 -2.76
N VAL A 172 6.95 -16.72 -1.72
CA VAL A 172 5.97 -17.24 -0.75
C VAL A 172 4.74 -16.36 -0.77
N VAL A 173 3.56 -16.99 -0.75
CA VAL A 173 2.29 -16.27 -0.60
C VAL A 173 2.18 -15.72 0.82
N VAL A 174 2.27 -14.41 0.99
CA VAL A 174 2.12 -13.75 2.29
C VAL A 174 0.68 -13.34 2.58
N PHE A 175 -0.12 -13.18 1.54
CA PHE A 175 -1.56 -12.92 1.64
C PHE A 175 -2.30 -13.60 0.47
N SER A 176 -3.42 -14.23 0.78
CA SER A 176 -4.41 -14.73 -0.20
C SER A 176 -5.78 -14.61 0.43
N GLY A 177 -6.58 -13.66 -0.03
CA GLY A 177 -7.87 -13.36 0.58
C GLY A 177 -8.64 -12.32 -0.22
N TRP A 178 -9.68 -11.78 0.41
CA TRP A 178 -10.56 -10.77 -0.16
C TRP A 178 -10.39 -9.42 0.54
N THR A 179 -10.31 -8.35 -0.24
CA THR A 179 -10.31 -6.96 0.23
C THR A 179 -11.41 -6.18 -0.48
N TYR A 180 -11.87 -5.08 0.13
CA TYR A 180 -12.93 -4.26 -0.47
C TYR A 180 -12.47 -3.62 -1.79
N GLU A 181 -11.26 -3.12 -1.82
CA GLU A 181 -10.67 -2.41 -2.97
C GLU A 181 -10.31 -3.37 -4.10
N PHE A 182 -9.45 -4.37 -3.81
CA PHE A 182 -8.88 -5.27 -4.82
C PHE A 182 -9.65 -6.58 -5.00
N GLY A 183 -10.77 -6.78 -4.28
CA GLY A 183 -11.50 -8.05 -4.33
C GLY A 183 -10.65 -9.23 -3.88
N ASN A 184 -10.71 -10.35 -4.61
CA ASN A 184 -9.78 -11.45 -4.39
C ASN A 184 -8.38 -11.02 -4.81
N MET A 185 -7.42 -11.16 -3.88
CA MET A 185 -6.07 -10.66 -4.02
C MET A 185 -5.05 -11.67 -3.52
N ILE A 186 -3.91 -11.74 -4.18
CA ILE A 186 -2.73 -12.47 -3.73
C ILE A 186 -1.57 -11.49 -3.61
N ILE A 187 -0.77 -11.65 -2.55
CA ILE A 187 0.51 -10.95 -2.38
C ILE A 187 1.60 -12.01 -2.24
N LEU A 188 2.64 -11.90 -3.05
CA LEU A 188 3.85 -12.71 -2.98
C LEU A 188 4.99 -11.91 -2.39
N TYR A 189 5.78 -12.54 -1.53
CA TYR A 189 7.09 -12.08 -1.09
C TYR A 189 8.17 -12.89 -1.78
N HIS A 190 9.10 -12.21 -2.43
CA HIS A 190 10.13 -12.82 -3.26
C HIS A 190 11.52 -12.84 -2.63
N GLY A 191 11.67 -12.27 -1.42
CA GLY A 191 12.99 -11.96 -0.84
C GLY A 191 13.50 -10.59 -1.27
N ASP A 192 14.60 -10.14 -0.67
CA ASP A 192 15.26 -8.86 -0.93
C ASP A 192 14.28 -7.67 -0.99
N ASP A 193 13.27 -7.70 -0.09
CA ASP A 193 12.21 -6.69 0.06
C ASP A 193 11.32 -6.50 -1.19
N TYR A 194 11.29 -7.46 -2.11
CA TYR A 194 10.37 -7.47 -3.23
C TYR A 194 9.04 -8.14 -2.88
N PHE A 195 7.95 -7.43 -3.19
CA PHE A 195 6.59 -7.97 -3.15
C PHE A 195 5.90 -7.71 -4.48
N THR A 196 5.00 -8.61 -4.85
CA THR A 196 4.08 -8.39 -5.97
C THR A 196 2.64 -8.62 -5.52
N HIS A 197 1.75 -7.75 -5.97
CA HIS A 197 0.32 -7.77 -5.67
C HIS A 197 -0.46 -8.09 -6.94
N TYR A 198 -1.46 -8.95 -6.81
CA TYR A 198 -2.33 -9.41 -7.90
C TYR A 198 -3.78 -9.24 -7.44
N GLY A 199 -4.45 -8.20 -7.92
CA GLY A 199 -5.81 -7.82 -7.53
C GLY A 199 -6.87 -8.14 -8.58
N HIS A 200 -8.13 -8.00 -8.17
CA HIS A 200 -9.35 -8.24 -8.94
C HIS A 200 -9.52 -9.67 -9.46
N ASN A 201 -8.84 -10.63 -8.83
CA ASN A 201 -8.86 -12.03 -9.24
C ASN A 201 -10.30 -12.59 -9.20
N LYS A 202 -10.65 -13.42 -10.18
CA LYS A 202 -11.85 -14.25 -10.11
C LYS A 202 -11.75 -15.27 -8.99
N GLN A 203 -10.57 -15.89 -8.90
CA GLN A 203 -10.26 -16.90 -7.92
C GLN A 203 -8.76 -16.94 -7.63
N ASN A 204 -8.41 -17.02 -6.35
CA ASN A 204 -7.06 -17.31 -5.89
C ASN A 204 -6.86 -18.83 -5.88
N LEU A 205 -5.81 -19.32 -6.53
CA LEU A 205 -5.48 -20.76 -6.60
C LEU A 205 -4.43 -21.16 -5.57
N LYS A 206 -3.81 -20.18 -4.90
CA LYS A 206 -2.80 -20.38 -3.86
C LYS A 206 -3.30 -19.84 -2.53
N LYS A 207 -2.86 -20.47 -1.45
CA LYS A 207 -3.16 -20.08 -0.07
C LYS A 207 -1.96 -19.42 0.57
N GLN A 208 -2.20 -18.70 1.65
CA GLN A 208 -1.14 -18.13 2.47
C GLN A 208 -0.15 -19.21 2.91
N LEU A 209 1.15 -18.90 2.85
CA LEU A 209 2.31 -19.76 3.10
C LEU A 209 2.63 -20.78 1.99
N ASP A 210 1.87 -20.84 0.89
CA ASP A 210 2.26 -21.63 -0.26
C ASP A 210 3.56 -21.07 -0.88
N ILE A 211 4.46 -21.96 -1.27
CA ILE A 211 5.66 -21.61 -2.02
C ILE A 211 5.32 -21.71 -3.51
N VAL A 212 5.63 -20.67 -4.27
CA VAL A 212 5.39 -20.62 -5.71
C VAL A 212 6.67 -20.41 -6.49
N SER A 213 6.73 -21.01 -7.66
CA SER A 213 7.82 -20.81 -8.62
C SER A 213 7.46 -19.70 -9.61
N ARG A 214 8.44 -18.99 -10.13
CA ARG A 214 8.23 -18.04 -11.22
C ARG A 214 7.52 -18.72 -12.40
N GLY A 215 6.45 -18.10 -12.90
CA GLY A 215 5.63 -18.66 -13.98
C GLY A 215 4.58 -19.67 -13.53
N GLU A 216 4.48 -19.96 -12.24
CA GLU A 216 3.43 -20.82 -11.72
C GLU A 216 2.09 -20.09 -11.71
N VAL A 217 1.00 -20.78 -12.06
CA VAL A 217 -0.36 -20.19 -12.02
C VAL A 217 -0.79 -20.01 -10.57
N ILE A 218 -1.09 -18.77 -10.19
CA ILE A 218 -1.45 -18.40 -8.82
C ILE A 218 -2.92 -17.99 -8.67
N GLY A 219 -3.55 -17.56 -9.76
CA GLY A 219 -4.93 -17.10 -9.77
C GLY A 219 -5.52 -17.03 -11.17
N LEU A 220 -6.76 -16.57 -11.26
CA LEU A 220 -7.48 -16.36 -12.52
C LEU A 220 -7.96 -14.92 -12.58
N VAL A 221 -7.82 -14.27 -13.73
CA VAL A 221 -8.31 -12.91 -13.98
C VAL A 221 -9.81 -12.82 -13.72
N GLY A 222 -10.22 -11.76 -13.07
CA GLY A 222 -11.62 -11.49 -12.77
C GLY A 222 -11.95 -10.00 -12.82
N SER A 223 -12.99 -9.63 -12.09
CA SER A 223 -13.47 -8.26 -11.92
C SER A 223 -14.07 -8.12 -10.51
N THR A 224 -13.41 -8.67 -9.49
CA THR A 224 -13.88 -8.63 -8.10
C THR A 224 -13.40 -7.36 -7.39
N GLY A 225 -14.09 -6.92 -6.34
CA GLY A 225 -13.79 -5.67 -5.63
C GLY A 225 -14.23 -4.43 -6.39
N MET A 226 -13.48 -3.34 -6.28
CA MET A 226 -13.74 -2.09 -7.00
C MET A 226 -13.14 -2.13 -8.42
N SER A 227 -13.81 -2.81 -9.32
CA SER A 227 -13.36 -3.02 -10.69
C SER A 227 -14.44 -2.64 -11.69
N SER A 228 -14.05 -1.99 -12.81
CA SER A 228 -14.96 -1.60 -13.89
C SER A 228 -15.15 -2.68 -14.97
N GLY A 229 -14.33 -3.72 -14.96
CA GLY A 229 -14.36 -4.81 -15.94
C GLY A 229 -13.21 -5.79 -15.74
N PRO A 230 -13.16 -6.90 -16.51
CA PRO A 230 -12.12 -7.91 -16.36
C PRO A 230 -10.71 -7.35 -16.64
N HIS A 231 -9.87 -7.32 -15.61
CA HIS A 231 -8.46 -6.93 -15.70
C HIS A 231 -7.69 -7.50 -14.51
N LEU A 232 -6.39 -7.50 -14.59
CA LEU A 232 -5.47 -7.72 -13.48
C LEU A 232 -4.94 -6.37 -13.01
N HIS A 233 -5.17 -6.03 -11.74
CA HIS A 233 -4.43 -4.99 -11.07
C HIS A 233 -3.12 -5.57 -10.56
N PHE A 234 -1.98 -5.00 -10.99
CA PHE A 234 -0.66 -5.54 -10.70
C PHE A 234 0.28 -4.47 -10.16
N GLU A 235 0.86 -4.74 -8.98
CA GLU A 235 1.83 -3.84 -8.34
C GLU A 235 3.14 -4.56 -8.05
N ILE A 236 4.24 -3.81 -8.11
CA ILE A 236 5.55 -4.20 -7.58
C ILE A 236 5.91 -3.25 -6.45
N TRP A 237 6.31 -3.82 -5.34
CA TRP A 237 6.80 -3.07 -4.18
C TRP A 237 8.23 -3.48 -3.88
N ARG A 238 9.10 -2.51 -3.64
CA ARG A 238 10.46 -2.72 -3.18
C ARG A 238 10.71 -1.84 -1.97
N GLU A 239 11.25 -2.42 -0.89
CA GLU A 239 11.51 -1.68 0.36
C GLU A 239 10.24 -0.93 0.85
N PHE A 240 9.06 -1.55 0.67
CA PHE A 240 7.72 -0.99 0.99
C PHE A 240 7.32 0.27 0.21
N ILE A 241 8.00 0.56 -0.89
CA ILE A 241 7.66 1.63 -1.83
C ILE A 241 7.15 1.00 -3.12
N ALA A 242 6.00 1.45 -3.60
CA ALA A 242 5.49 1.03 -4.89
C ALA A 242 6.42 1.54 -6.00
N VAL A 243 6.79 0.66 -6.91
CA VAL A 243 7.62 0.97 -8.07
C VAL A 243 6.84 0.73 -9.35
N ASP A 244 7.11 1.53 -10.38
CA ASP A 244 6.41 1.38 -11.67
C ASP A 244 6.72 0.02 -12.30
N PRO A 245 5.72 -0.88 -12.48
CA PRO A 245 5.92 -2.18 -13.08
C PRO A 245 6.47 -2.13 -14.51
N LEU A 246 6.25 -1.05 -15.25
CA LEU A 246 6.74 -0.89 -16.62
C LEU A 246 8.27 -0.77 -16.72
N ILE A 247 8.96 -0.55 -15.58
CA ILE A 247 10.42 -0.63 -15.52
C ILE A 247 10.89 -2.08 -15.64
N TYR A 248 10.12 -3.01 -15.06
CA TYR A 248 10.44 -4.45 -15.04
C TYR A 248 9.91 -5.17 -16.28
N PHE A 249 8.83 -4.66 -16.91
CA PHE A 249 8.15 -5.28 -18.05
C PHE A 249 8.04 -4.31 -19.23
N PRO A 250 9.16 -4.02 -19.90
CA PRO A 250 9.17 -3.09 -21.04
C PRO A 250 8.31 -3.56 -22.23
N GLU A 251 7.99 -4.86 -22.30
CA GLU A 251 7.10 -5.42 -23.31
C GLU A 251 5.70 -4.82 -23.26
N TYR A 252 5.20 -4.46 -22.10
CA TYR A 252 3.87 -3.82 -21.98
C TYR A 252 3.82 -2.41 -22.58
N LYS A 253 4.95 -1.73 -22.76
CA LYS A 253 4.98 -0.40 -23.39
C LYS A 253 4.45 -0.40 -24.82
N THR A 254 4.57 -1.54 -25.52
CA THR A 254 4.07 -1.71 -26.88
C THR A 254 2.54 -1.88 -26.93
N TYR A 255 1.95 -2.31 -25.81
CA TYR A 255 0.52 -2.61 -25.66
C TYR A 255 -0.18 -1.64 -24.71
N ASP A 256 0.33 -0.43 -24.60
CA ASP A 256 -0.14 0.57 -23.67
C ASP A 256 -1.15 1.49 -24.33
N LEU A 257 -2.42 1.35 -23.97
CA LEU A 257 -3.53 2.16 -24.48
C LEU A 257 -3.57 3.58 -23.89
N THR A 258 -2.78 3.84 -22.83
CA THR A 258 -2.73 5.15 -22.16
C THR A 258 -1.66 6.07 -22.74
N SER A 259 -0.73 5.55 -23.57
CA SER A 259 0.23 6.37 -24.28
C SER A 259 -0.48 7.11 -25.42
N SER A 260 -0.79 8.39 -25.23
CA SER A 260 -1.07 9.27 -26.38
C SER A 260 0.16 9.25 -27.28
N ASN A 261 -0.01 8.84 -28.53
CA ASN A 261 1.02 8.98 -29.56
C ASN A 261 1.42 10.48 -29.62
N GLU A 262 2.55 10.84 -29.00
CA GLU A 262 3.29 12.05 -29.30
C GLU A 262 4.17 11.84 -30.54
#